data_b1c3d0b250db1542fcc896d574a36d6e
#
_entry.id   b1c3d0b250db1542fcc896d574a36d6e
#
_cell.length_a   1.000
_cell.length_b   1.000
_cell.length_c   1.000
_cell.angle_alpha   90.00
_cell.angle_beta   90.00
_cell.angle_gamma   90.00
#
_symmetry.space_group_name_H-M   'P 1'
#
loop_
_entity.id
_entity.type
_entity.pdbx_description
1 polymer ?
#
loop_
_entity_poly.entity_id
_entity_poly.type
_entity_poly.pdbx_seq_one_letter_code
_entity_poly.pdbx_strand_id
1 'polypeptide(L)'
;EDYPDIIAIGGDINYSNFLDADLFEDISDLDDVKTVKQAYLEMDKELEFIPKEGVYALPYVANAAGILYNKDLFAENGWEVPTTWEEFTSLCDKIKDSGTLPLYLGFKDTWTCLAPWNALAVGLTDSDTCNQVNMGNTTFEQTYGTVAEKMRALLDYAESNPYAYSYNDACTAFARGESAMYPIGSYAIPQIKSVN
;
A
#
# COMPACT_ATOMS: atom_id res chain seq x y z
N GLU A 1 -12.33 -14.20 -28.12
CA GLU A 1 -11.09 -13.51 -27.75
C GLU A 1 -10.13 -14.55 -27.17
N ASP A 2 -8.86 -14.49 -27.57
CA ASP A 2 -7.85 -15.42 -27.07
C ASP A 2 -7.34 -14.88 -25.72
N TYR A 3 -7.80 -15.47 -24.62
CA TYR A 3 -7.25 -15.20 -23.28
C TYR A 3 -5.97 -16.03 -23.08
N PRO A 4 -4.99 -15.54 -22.32
CA PRO A 4 -3.83 -16.35 -21.95
C PRO A 4 -4.26 -17.49 -21.00
N ASP A 5 -3.56 -18.63 -21.06
CA ASP A 5 -3.80 -19.76 -20.16
C ASP A 5 -3.44 -19.43 -18.69
N ILE A 6 -2.46 -18.54 -18.50
CA ILE A 6 -2.01 -18.08 -17.17
C ILE A 6 -1.84 -16.57 -17.22
N ILE A 7 -2.33 -15.88 -16.19
CA ILE A 7 -2.18 -14.44 -16.01
C ILE A 7 -1.55 -14.12 -14.66
N ALA A 8 -0.58 -13.22 -14.64
CA ALA A 8 -0.13 -12.59 -13.41
C ALA A 8 -0.93 -11.31 -13.17
N ILE A 9 -1.56 -11.20 -12.02
CA ILE A 9 -2.49 -10.11 -11.68
C ILE A 9 -2.24 -9.63 -10.26
N GLY A 10 -2.53 -8.37 -9.99
CA GLY A 10 -2.50 -7.81 -8.63
C GLY A 10 -3.71 -8.29 -7.82
N GLY A 11 -3.53 -8.38 -6.50
CA GLY A 11 -4.62 -8.58 -5.55
C GLY A 11 -5.44 -7.31 -5.39
N ASP A 12 -6.25 -7.00 -6.39
CA ASP A 12 -7.07 -5.80 -6.48
C ASP A 12 -8.43 -6.10 -7.16
N ILE A 13 -9.18 -5.05 -7.47
CA ILE A 13 -10.49 -5.14 -8.12
C ILE A 13 -10.47 -5.94 -9.45
N ASN A 14 -9.34 -6.03 -10.14
CA ASN A 14 -9.27 -6.80 -11.40
C ASN A 14 -9.38 -8.29 -11.11
N TYR A 15 -8.77 -8.77 -10.01
CA TYR A 15 -8.95 -10.16 -9.57
C TYR A 15 -10.43 -10.49 -9.36
N SER A 16 -11.14 -9.66 -8.58
CA SER A 16 -12.56 -9.84 -8.30
C SER A 16 -13.42 -9.83 -9.57
N ASN A 17 -13.18 -8.86 -10.45
CA ASN A 17 -13.93 -8.74 -11.69
C ASN A 17 -13.74 -9.96 -12.62
N PHE A 18 -12.53 -10.51 -12.69
CA PHE A 18 -12.27 -11.68 -13.53
C PHE A 18 -12.85 -12.96 -12.91
N LEU A 19 -12.81 -13.06 -11.58
CA LEU A 19 -13.44 -14.16 -10.85
C LEU A 19 -14.97 -14.15 -11.02
N ASP A 20 -15.61 -12.99 -10.91
CA ASP A 20 -17.06 -12.84 -11.09
C ASP A 20 -17.50 -13.09 -12.54
N ALA A 21 -16.61 -12.89 -13.49
CA ALA A 21 -16.81 -13.21 -14.91
C ALA A 21 -16.54 -14.69 -15.26
N ASP A 22 -16.27 -15.55 -14.26
CA ASP A 22 -15.93 -16.98 -14.44
C ASP A 22 -14.74 -17.22 -15.37
N LEU A 23 -13.71 -16.35 -15.31
CA LEU A 23 -12.51 -16.47 -16.15
C LEU A 23 -11.39 -17.30 -15.49
N PHE A 24 -11.54 -17.66 -14.21
CA PHE A 24 -10.55 -18.44 -13.47
C PHE A 24 -11.06 -19.85 -13.17
N GLU A 25 -10.17 -20.82 -13.33
CA GLU A 25 -10.40 -22.21 -12.95
C GLU A 25 -10.12 -22.42 -11.46
N ASP A 26 -10.89 -23.30 -10.82
CA ASP A 26 -10.60 -23.74 -9.46
C ASP A 26 -9.35 -24.64 -9.44
N ILE A 27 -8.33 -24.21 -8.74
CA ILE A 27 -7.03 -24.89 -8.62
C ILE A 27 -6.82 -25.54 -7.24
N SER A 28 -7.87 -25.75 -6.47
CA SER A 28 -7.82 -26.33 -5.11
C SER A 28 -7.15 -27.70 -5.05
N ASP A 29 -7.18 -28.46 -6.14
CA ASP A 29 -6.62 -29.81 -6.23
C ASP A 29 -5.11 -29.83 -6.50
N LEU A 30 -4.52 -28.68 -6.87
CA LEU A 30 -3.07 -28.60 -7.11
C LEU A 30 -2.27 -28.76 -5.82
N ASP A 31 -1.22 -29.59 -5.88
CA ASP A 31 -0.35 -29.79 -4.71
C ASP A 31 0.39 -28.52 -4.29
N ASP A 32 0.68 -27.62 -5.20
CA ASP A 32 1.31 -26.33 -4.93
C ASP A 32 0.48 -25.46 -4.01
N VAL A 33 -0.85 -25.49 -4.09
CA VAL A 33 -1.77 -24.76 -3.21
C VAL A 33 -1.53 -25.15 -1.74
N LYS A 34 -1.25 -26.43 -1.47
CA LYS A 34 -1.00 -26.94 -0.12
C LYS A 34 0.32 -26.43 0.48
N THR A 35 1.21 -25.89 -0.35
CA THR A 35 2.49 -25.32 0.09
C THR A 35 2.39 -23.83 0.45
N VAL A 36 1.32 -23.16 0.01
CA VAL A 36 1.07 -21.75 0.32
C VAL A 36 0.64 -21.61 1.77
N LYS A 37 1.15 -20.60 2.45
CA LYS A 37 0.70 -20.28 3.81
C LYS A 37 -0.78 -19.90 3.79
N GLN A 38 -1.54 -20.48 4.70
CA GLN A 38 -2.98 -20.28 4.83
C GLN A 38 -3.38 -18.80 4.87
N ALA A 39 -2.61 -17.96 5.57
CA ALA A 39 -2.85 -16.53 5.66
C ALA A 39 -2.88 -15.80 4.30
N TYR A 40 -2.12 -16.28 3.30
CA TYR A 40 -2.15 -15.68 1.96
C TYR A 40 -3.36 -16.14 1.14
N LEU A 41 -3.78 -17.39 1.30
CA LEU A 41 -5.03 -17.87 0.69
C LEU A 41 -6.26 -17.18 1.29
N GLU A 42 -6.22 -16.90 2.59
CA GLU A 42 -7.27 -16.11 3.26
C GLU A 42 -7.31 -14.67 2.76
N MET A 43 -6.15 -14.04 2.52
CA MET A 43 -6.10 -12.70 1.92
C MET A 43 -6.73 -12.67 0.51
N ASP A 44 -6.50 -13.69 -0.31
CA ASP A 44 -7.13 -13.76 -1.65
C ASP A 44 -8.65 -13.87 -1.53
N LYS A 45 -9.16 -14.58 -0.51
CA LYS A 45 -10.60 -14.67 -0.23
C LYS A 45 -11.23 -13.33 0.16
N GLU A 46 -10.52 -12.49 0.90
CA GLU A 46 -10.99 -11.13 1.27
C GLU A 46 -11.10 -10.19 0.07
N LEU A 47 -10.47 -10.53 -1.07
CA LEU A 47 -10.57 -9.77 -2.31
C LEU A 47 -11.81 -10.12 -3.15
N GLU A 48 -12.51 -11.21 -2.83
CA GLU A 48 -13.68 -11.68 -3.57
C GLU A 48 -14.92 -10.83 -3.20
N PHE A 49 -15.57 -10.21 -4.20
CA PHE A 49 -16.83 -9.48 -3.96
C PHE A 49 -17.97 -10.44 -3.59
N ILE A 50 -18.00 -11.58 -4.27
CA ILE A 50 -18.90 -12.67 -4.01
C ILE A 50 -18.04 -13.88 -3.66
N PRO A 51 -17.96 -14.26 -2.36
CA PRO A 51 -17.13 -15.40 -1.96
C PRO A 51 -17.52 -16.67 -2.71
N LYS A 52 -16.53 -17.32 -3.35
CA LYS A 52 -16.68 -18.61 -4.03
C LYS A 52 -15.95 -19.70 -3.23
N GLU A 53 -16.50 -20.92 -3.22
CA GLU A 53 -15.74 -22.07 -2.76
C GLU A 53 -14.59 -22.37 -3.72
N GLY A 54 -13.46 -22.87 -3.22
CA GLY A 54 -12.30 -23.19 -4.02
C GLY A 54 -11.17 -22.18 -3.90
N VAL A 55 -10.11 -22.37 -4.69
CA VAL A 55 -8.92 -21.52 -4.80
C VAL A 55 -8.75 -21.14 -6.26
N TYR A 56 -8.73 -19.86 -6.56
CA TYR A 56 -8.71 -19.34 -7.94
C TYR A 56 -7.45 -18.57 -8.29
N ALA A 57 -6.57 -18.34 -7.32
CA ALA A 57 -5.28 -17.72 -7.51
C ALA A 57 -4.21 -18.39 -6.66
N LEU A 58 -2.99 -18.43 -7.17
CA LEU A 58 -1.82 -18.88 -6.41
C LEU A 58 -0.97 -17.66 -6.05
N PRO A 59 -0.94 -17.23 -4.78
CA PRO A 59 -0.11 -16.11 -4.33
C PRO A 59 1.37 -16.42 -4.56
N TYR A 60 2.06 -15.65 -5.38
CA TYR A 60 3.48 -15.83 -5.66
C TYR A 60 4.37 -14.75 -5.05
N VAL A 61 3.81 -13.62 -4.64
CA VAL A 61 4.50 -12.53 -3.97
C VAL A 61 3.55 -11.79 -3.05
N ALA A 62 4.04 -11.38 -1.89
CA ALA A 62 3.32 -10.53 -0.96
C ALA A 62 4.05 -9.18 -0.82
N ASN A 63 3.27 -8.09 -0.77
CA ASN A 63 3.76 -6.75 -0.51
C ASN A 63 3.16 -6.20 0.78
N ALA A 64 3.96 -5.40 1.49
CA ALA A 64 3.50 -4.65 2.64
C ALA A 64 3.41 -3.16 2.29
N ALA A 65 2.28 -2.52 2.59
CA ALA A 65 2.15 -1.08 2.55
C ALA A 65 2.59 -0.47 3.88
N GLY A 66 3.25 0.69 3.84
CA GLY A 66 3.75 1.37 5.03
C GLY A 66 4.63 2.56 4.68
N ILE A 67 5.64 2.81 5.50
CA ILE A 67 6.60 3.89 5.27
C ILE A 67 8.00 3.29 5.17
N LEU A 68 8.64 3.44 4.02
CA LEU A 68 10.08 3.20 3.89
C LEU A 68 10.83 4.39 4.50
N TYR A 69 11.90 4.14 5.25
CA TYR A 69 12.74 5.19 5.80
C TYR A 69 14.22 4.95 5.47
N ASN A 70 14.97 6.04 5.32
CA ASN A 70 16.39 5.99 5.05
C ASN A 70 17.15 5.78 6.37
N LYS A 71 17.69 4.57 6.58
CA LYS A 71 18.36 4.17 7.82
C LYS A 71 19.60 4.99 8.12
N ASP A 72 20.33 5.43 7.09
CA ASP A 72 21.56 6.18 7.24
C ASP A 72 21.24 7.60 7.71
N LEU A 73 20.25 8.28 7.09
CA LEU A 73 19.77 9.58 7.54
C LEU A 73 19.23 9.53 8.98
N PHE A 74 18.51 8.46 9.33
CA PHE A 74 18.00 8.29 10.70
C PHE A 74 19.14 8.13 11.70
N ALA A 75 20.16 7.32 11.39
CA ALA A 75 21.31 7.10 12.25
C ALA A 75 22.18 8.38 12.41
N GLU A 76 22.43 9.09 11.31
CA GLU A 76 23.22 10.32 11.30
C GLU A 76 22.59 11.44 12.13
N ASN A 77 21.26 11.53 12.15
CA ASN A 77 20.53 12.59 12.84
C ASN A 77 19.95 12.15 14.20
N GLY A 78 20.13 10.88 14.59
CA GLY A 78 19.58 10.35 15.84
C GLY A 78 18.05 10.30 15.84
N TRP A 79 17.42 10.10 14.67
CA TRP A 79 15.99 9.95 14.57
C TRP A 79 15.57 8.52 14.90
N GLU A 80 14.48 8.38 15.62
CA GLU A 80 13.91 7.11 16.02
C GLU A 80 12.63 6.82 15.21
N VAL A 81 12.38 5.51 14.92
CA VAL A 81 11.17 5.09 14.24
C VAL A 81 9.96 5.32 15.15
N PRO A 82 8.96 6.11 14.70
CA PRO A 82 7.81 6.42 15.53
C PRO A 82 6.88 5.22 15.68
N THR A 83 6.18 5.14 16.81
CA THR A 83 5.21 4.08 17.12
C THR A 83 3.78 4.59 17.19
N THR A 84 3.60 5.91 17.22
CA THR A 84 2.29 6.57 17.22
C THR A 84 2.21 7.62 16.13
N TRP A 85 1.00 8.09 15.82
CA TRP A 85 0.79 9.17 14.86
C TRP A 85 1.39 10.48 15.35
N GLU A 86 1.28 10.77 16.63
CA GLU A 86 1.82 11.96 17.29
C GLU A 86 3.35 11.96 17.23
N GLU A 87 3.98 10.84 17.49
CA GLU A 87 5.43 10.67 17.32
C GLU A 87 5.86 10.84 15.87
N PHE A 88 5.07 10.30 14.92
CA PHE A 88 5.33 10.43 13.48
C PHE A 88 5.29 11.89 13.04
N THR A 89 4.26 12.65 13.40
CA THR A 89 4.16 14.08 13.05
C THR A 89 5.25 14.90 13.71
N SER A 90 5.57 14.62 14.99
CA SER A 90 6.69 15.26 15.71
C SER A 90 8.04 14.95 15.06
N LEU A 91 8.23 13.73 14.54
CA LEU A 91 9.43 13.37 13.78
C LEU A 91 9.48 14.13 12.45
N CYS A 92 8.37 14.22 11.73
CA CYS A 92 8.30 15.00 10.49
C CYS A 92 8.67 16.48 10.72
N ASP A 93 8.20 17.08 11.81
CA ASP A 93 8.59 18.45 12.20
C ASP A 93 10.10 18.55 12.44
N LYS A 94 10.69 17.64 13.20
CA LYS A 94 12.15 17.59 13.45
C LYS A 94 12.97 17.44 12.17
N ILE A 95 12.52 16.56 11.26
CA ILE A 95 13.18 16.36 9.97
C ILE A 95 13.11 17.64 9.13
N LYS A 96 11.95 18.28 9.09
CA LYS A 96 11.74 19.55 8.38
C LYS A 96 12.63 20.68 8.95
N ASP A 97 12.73 20.78 10.27
CA ASP A 97 13.56 21.75 10.96
C ASP A 97 15.07 21.54 10.70
N SER A 98 15.50 20.30 10.41
CA SER A 98 16.87 19.99 9.99
C SER A 98 17.20 20.42 8.57
N GLY A 99 16.20 20.84 7.79
CA GLY A 99 16.33 21.19 6.38
C GLY A 99 16.20 20.01 5.42
N THR A 100 15.84 18.83 5.95
CA THR A 100 15.58 17.62 5.12
C THR A 100 14.08 17.52 4.81
N LEU A 101 13.73 17.04 3.62
CA LEU A 101 12.34 16.76 3.30
C LEU A 101 11.86 15.53 4.07
N PRO A 102 10.79 15.61 4.87
CA PRO A 102 10.30 14.44 5.61
C PRO A 102 9.80 13.33 4.71
N LEU A 103 8.92 13.64 3.75
CA LEU A 103 8.25 12.69 2.89
C LEU A 103 8.45 13.02 1.41
N TYR A 104 8.54 12.00 0.56
CA TYR A 104 8.32 12.14 -0.87
C TYR A 104 7.11 11.30 -1.25
N LEU A 105 6.11 11.86 -1.91
CA LEU A 105 4.82 11.18 -2.17
C LEU A 105 4.68 10.71 -3.62
N GLY A 106 5.03 11.56 -4.60
CA GLY A 106 5.01 11.17 -6.02
C GLY A 106 3.61 10.81 -6.54
N PHE A 107 2.59 11.61 -6.21
CA PHE A 107 1.17 11.33 -6.47
C PHE A 107 0.70 11.65 -7.89
N LYS A 108 1.61 11.99 -8.82
CA LYS A 108 1.27 12.09 -10.25
C LYS A 108 0.68 10.80 -10.79
N ASP A 109 1.25 9.67 -10.37
CA ASP A 109 0.67 8.35 -10.64
C ASP A 109 -0.34 8.06 -9.54
N THR A 110 -1.62 8.24 -9.82
CA THR A 110 -2.70 8.25 -8.80
C THR A 110 -2.76 6.97 -7.94
N TRP A 111 -2.32 5.83 -8.47
CA TRP A 111 -2.27 4.58 -7.74
C TRP A 111 -1.31 4.62 -6.52
N THR A 112 -0.29 5.49 -6.53
CA THR A 112 0.64 5.63 -5.40
C THR A 112 -0.03 6.13 -4.13
N CYS A 113 -1.17 6.82 -4.25
CA CYS A 113 -1.99 7.23 -3.10
C CYS A 113 -2.56 6.04 -2.32
N LEU A 114 -2.72 4.88 -2.97
CA LEU A 114 -3.33 3.70 -2.35
C LEU A 114 -2.44 3.08 -1.27
N ALA A 115 -1.12 3.14 -1.40
CA ALA A 115 -0.24 2.53 -0.41
C ALA A 115 -0.37 3.20 0.98
N PRO A 116 -0.20 4.52 1.14
CA PRO A 116 -0.43 5.17 2.43
C PRO A 116 -1.90 5.14 2.86
N TRP A 117 -2.86 5.25 1.91
CA TRP A 117 -4.28 5.11 2.24
C TRP A 117 -4.58 3.75 2.86
N ASN A 118 -4.16 2.66 2.22
CA ASN A 118 -4.44 1.31 2.69
C ASN A 118 -3.76 1.03 4.05
N ALA A 119 -2.50 1.49 4.23
CA ALA A 119 -1.81 1.34 5.50
C ALA A 119 -2.55 2.06 6.65
N LEU A 120 -3.05 3.27 6.42
CA LEU A 120 -3.84 4.02 7.40
C LEU A 120 -5.23 3.38 7.61
N ALA A 121 -5.91 2.97 6.55
CA ALA A 121 -7.24 2.38 6.63
C ALA A 121 -7.21 1.09 7.45
N VAL A 122 -6.30 0.17 7.16
CA VAL A 122 -6.15 -1.09 7.91
C VAL A 122 -5.80 -0.84 9.39
N GLY A 123 -5.02 0.20 9.68
CA GLY A 123 -4.65 0.54 11.06
C GLY A 123 -5.72 1.30 11.86
N LEU A 124 -6.71 1.88 11.19
CA LEU A 124 -7.68 2.80 11.82
C LEU A 124 -9.13 2.30 11.74
N THR A 125 -9.40 1.24 10.99
CA THR A 125 -10.75 0.69 10.83
C THR A 125 -10.75 -0.81 11.11
N ASP A 126 -11.93 -1.35 11.38
CA ASP A 126 -12.13 -2.79 11.54
C ASP A 126 -12.08 -3.51 10.18
N SER A 127 -11.71 -4.79 10.17
CA SER A 127 -11.58 -5.61 8.95
C SER A 127 -12.89 -5.71 8.14
N ASP A 128 -14.04 -5.62 8.81
CA ASP A 128 -15.35 -5.69 8.18
C ASP A 128 -15.89 -4.33 7.70
N THR A 129 -15.15 -3.23 7.90
CA THR A 129 -15.61 -1.87 7.61
C THR A 129 -16.08 -1.69 6.18
N CYS A 130 -15.32 -2.22 5.21
CA CYS A 130 -15.66 -2.12 3.79
C CYS A 130 -17.02 -2.78 3.48
N ASN A 131 -17.26 -3.97 4.04
CA ASN A 131 -18.51 -4.69 3.89
C ASN A 131 -19.68 -3.94 4.53
N GLN A 132 -19.46 -3.34 5.71
CA GLN A 132 -20.50 -2.53 6.38
C GLN A 132 -20.90 -1.31 5.55
N VAL A 133 -19.92 -0.65 4.90
CA VAL A 133 -20.20 0.45 3.95
C VAL A 133 -20.97 -0.06 2.72
N ASN A 134 -20.55 -1.17 2.12
CA ASN A 134 -21.20 -1.77 0.95
C ASN A 134 -22.65 -2.21 1.24
N MET A 135 -22.93 -2.70 2.44
CA MET A 135 -24.27 -3.06 2.88
C MET A 135 -25.14 -1.84 3.27
N GLY A 136 -24.60 -0.66 3.31
CA GLY A 136 -25.30 0.56 3.69
C GLY A 136 -25.56 0.70 5.21
N ASN A 137 -24.88 -0.09 6.04
CA ASN A 137 -24.98 -0.02 7.49
C ASN A 137 -24.24 1.19 8.09
N THR A 138 -23.29 1.73 7.36
CA THR A 138 -22.53 2.94 7.69
C THR A 138 -22.15 3.68 6.40
N THR A 139 -21.46 4.82 6.52
CA THR A 139 -21.02 5.59 5.35
C THR A 139 -19.49 5.66 5.27
N PHE A 140 -18.98 5.88 4.07
CA PHE A 140 -17.55 6.09 3.85
C PHE A 140 -17.00 7.25 4.70
N GLU A 141 -17.74 8.35 4.81
CA GLU A 141 -17.35 9.50 5.62
C GLU A 141 -17.22 9.16 7.12
N GLN A 142 -18.18 8.39 7.66
CA GLN A 142 -18.16 8.02 9.07
C GLN A 142 -17.02 7.06 9.42
N THR A 143 -16.58 6.24 8.48
CA THR A 143 -15.58 5.19 8.72
C THR A 143 -14.18 5.62 8.32
N TYR A 144 -14.03 6.29 7.18
CA TYR A 144 -12.73 6.66 6.60
C TYR A 144 -12.39 8.16 6.74
N GLY A 145 -13.22 8.95 7.43
CA GLY A 145 -12.97 10.39 7.63
C GLY A 145 -11.61 10.66 8.24
N THR A 146 -11.25 9.96 9.32
CA THR A 146 -9.93 10.08 9.98
C THR A 146 -8.78 9.64 9.06
N VAL A 147 -8.99 8.62 8.22
CA VAL A 147 -7.98 8.22 7.22
C VAL A 147 -7.72 9.35 6.23
N ALA A 148 -8.78 9.98 5.73
CA ALA A 148 -8.68 11.10 4.80
C ALA A 148 -7.99 12.33 5.44
N GLU A 149 -8.28 12.62 6.71
CA GLU A 149 -7.61 13.69 7.47
C GLU A 149 -6.11 13.42 7.60
N LYS A 150 -5.71 12.20 7.96
CA LYS A 150 -4.29 11.82 8.06
C LYS A 150 -3.60 11.83 6.69
N MET A 151 -4.25 11.34 5.64
CA MET A 151 -3.72 11.45 4.27
C MET A 151 -3.47 12.90 3.87
N ARG A 152 -4.39 13.81 4.20
CA ARG A 152 -4.22 15.23 3.95
C ARG A 152 -3.04 15.82 4.74
N ALA A 153 -2.85 15.40 5.98
CA ALA A 153 -1.75 15.86 6.81
C ALA A 153 -0.37 15.46 6.27
N LEU A 154 -0.26 14.34 5.53
CA LEU A 154 1.01 13.97 4.89
C LEU A 154 1.50 15.02 3.89
N LEU A 155 0.58 15.75 3.24
CA LEU A 155 0.91 16.80 2.27
C LEU A 155 1.69 17.96 2.89
N ASP A 156 1.51 18.24 4.17
CA ASP A 156 2.21 19.31 4.89
C ASP A 156 3.71 19.00 5.10
N TYR A 157 4.09 17.73 4.93
CA TYR A 157 5.43 17.20 5.11
C TYR A 157 6.09 16.73 3.81
N ALA A 158 5.39 16.86 2.70
CA ALA A 158 5.82 16.37 1.39
C ALA A 158 6.51 17.46 0.54
N GLU A 159 7.03 17.04 -0.60
CA GLU A 159 7.51 17.94 -1.65
C GLU A 159 6.43 18.95 -2.07
N SER A 160 6.85 20.11 -2.55
CA SER A 160 5.97 21.28 -2.76
C SER A 160 4.79 21.04 -3.73
N ASN A 161 4.90 20.05 -4.60
CA ASN A 161 3.82 19.66 -5.52
C ASN A 161 3.87 18.15 -5.79
N PRO A 162 3.37 17.31 -4.89
CA PRO A 162 3.42 15.85 -5.01
C PRO A 162 2.72 15.33 -6.28
N TYR A 163 1.79 16.08 -6.84
CA TYR A 163 1.06 15.70 -8.06
C TYR A 163 1.85 15.94 -9.37
N ALA A 164 3.01 16.59 -9.30
CA ALA A 164 3.90 16.78 -10.45
C ALA A 164 4.90 15.65 -10.65
N TYR A 165 5.15 14.84 -9.63
CA TYR A 165 6.19 13.81 -9.61
C TYR A 165 5.60 12.41 -9.68
N SER A 166 6.21 11.57 -10.53
CA SER A 166 5.80 10.17 -10.73
C SER A 166 6.35 9.25 -9.63
N TYR A 167 5.89 8.01 -9.64
CA TYR A 167 6.47 6.92 -8.84
C TYR A 167 7.98 6.80 -9.03
N ASN A 168 8.46 6.86 -10.30
CA ASN A 168 9.88 6.76 -10.59
C ASN A 168 10.68 7.97 -10.07
N ASP A 169 10.10 9.17 -10.14
CA ASP A 169 10.71 10.36 -9.55
C ASP A 169 10.85 10.21 -8.04
N ALA A 170 9.81 9.75 -7.37
CA ALA A 170 9.81 9.52 -5.93
C ALA A 170 10.82 8.44 -5.50
N CYS A 171 10.87 7.31 -6.22
CA CYS A 171 11.89 6.27 -5.96
C CYS A 171 13.31 6.83 -6.12
N THR A 172 13.54 7.67 -7.15
CA THR A 172 14.84 8.30 -7.42
C THR A 172 15.22 9.30 -6.35
N ALA A 173 14.29 10.18 -5.96
CA ALA A 173 14.51 11.18 -4.92
C ALA A 173 14.82 10.51 -3.56
N PHE A 174 14.03 9.51 -3.17
CA PHE A 174 14.27 8.76 -1.93
C PHE A 174 15.62 8.01 -1.97
N ALA A 175 15.96 7.36 -3.09
CA ALA A 175 17.24 6.67 -3.24
C ALA A 175 18.45 7.61 -3.10
N ARG A 176 18.30 8.88 -3.50
CA ARG A 176 19.34 9.92 -3.36
C ARG A 176 19.37 10.59 -1.98
N GLY A 177 18.47 10.21 -1.08
CA GLY A 177 18.38 10.84 0.24
C GLY A 177 17.74 12.22 0.22
N GLU A 178 17.01 12.58 -0.84
CA GLU A 178 16.29 13.87 -0.93
C GLU A 178 15.12 13.95 0.03
N SER A 179 14.60 12.79 0.49
CA SER A 179 13.65 12.69 1.60
C SER A 179 14.07 11.64 2.61
N ALA A 180 13.66 11.81 3.85
CA ALA A 180 13.94 10.87 4.93
C ALA A 180 13.06 9.61 4.86
N MET A 181 11.83 9.77 4.38
CA MET A 181 10.81 8.72 4.34
C MET A 181 10.02 8.75 3.02
N TYR A 182 9.47 7.58 2.67
CA TYR A 182 8.59 7.39 1.50
C TYR A 182 7.42 6.48 1.84
N PRO A 183 6.19 7.00 1.97
CA PRO A 183 4.99 6.21 2.20
C PRO A 183 4.58 5.45 0.94
N ILE A 184 5.01 4.20 0.84
CA ILE A 184 4.82 3.34 -0.35
C ILE A 184 4.89 1.87 0.06
N GLY A 185 4.54 0.97 -0.87
CA GLY A 185 4.65 -0.48 -0.65
C GLY A 185 6.07 -1.02 -0.82
N SER A 186 6.34 -2.17 -0.23
CA SER A 186 7.64 -2.86 -0.29
C SER A 186 8.09 -3.21 -1.72
N TYR A 187 7.18 -3.23 -2.69
CA TYR A 187 7.48 -3.39 -4.12
C TYR A 187 8.37 -2.27 -4.69
N ALA A 188 8.46 -1.11 -4.02
CA ALA A 188 9.34 -0.03 -4.44
C ALA A 188 10.83 -0.30 -4.16
N ILE A 189 11.16 -1.22 -3.25
CA ILE A 189 12.54 -1.48 -2.82
C ILE A 189 13.47 -1.86 -3.99
N PRO A 190 13.10 -2.76 -4.92
CA PRO A 190 13.96 -3.06 -6.06
C PRO A 190 14.22 -1.85 -6.95
N GLN A 191 13.19 -1.02 -7.20
CA GLN A 191 13.32 0.20 -8.00
C GLN A 191 14.24 1.22 -7.32
N ILE A 192 14.10 1.43 -6.01
CA ILE A 192 14.96 2.32 -5.21
C ILE A 192 16.42 1.84 -5.29
N LYS A 193 16.65 0.54 -5.08
CA LYS A 193 18.00 -0.07 -5.15
C LYS A 193 18.63 -0.04 -6.53
N SER A 194 17.86 0.13 -7.59
CA SER A 194 18.40 0.25 -8.95
C SER A 194 19.03 1.62 -9.24
N VAL A 195 18.74 2.61 -8.41
CA VAL A 195 19.25 3.99 -8.55
C VAL A 195 20.55 4.19 -7.76
N ASN A 196 20.67 3.51 -6.62
CA ASN A 196 21.83 3.67 -5.70
C ASN A 196 22.18 2.37 -5.01
#